data_96935ed64862cd51b3df994986c448a9
#
_entry.id   96935ed64862cd51b3df994986c448a9
#
_cell.length_a   1.000
_cell.length_b   1.000
_cell.length_c   1.000
_cell.angle_alpha   90.00
_cell.angle_beta   90.00
_cell.angle_gamma   90.00
#
_symmetry.space_group_name_H-M   'P 1'
#
loop_
_entity.id
_entity.type
_entity.pdbx_description
1 polymer ?
#
loop_
_entity_poly.entity_id
_entity_poly.type
_entity_poly.pdbx_seq_one_letter_code
_entity_poly.pdbx_strand_id
1 'polypeptide(L)'
;PFTHIWHKLITEWIKRDRNRPSIILWSLGNELQIREGWAGFEGTNDWGITTYNIFNQLVKRWDHTRLTTVAMFPARAGAITRHDKEFNDYLVPPELACATEVASFNYQSDKYDAYLKYRPDLILFQSEAETSNLLQPYYNMDKERMVGIAYWGSVEYWGESNKWPKKGWNYSFFEHTMRPYPQAYLIKTAFMPEIPEVHIGVVDAAGAESVSWNDVIVGRMALNECWNHTPGSRRSLFTFTNAHSVELLVNGQSMGIQKNDTTRANLRNMIYWKDVPYGNGGSVVAIARDKSGK
;
A
#
# COMPACT_ATOMS: atom_id res chain seq x y z
N PRO A 1 -30.01 5.26 10.36
CA PRO A 1 -30.18 5.32 8.88
C PRO A 1 -29.63 4.10 8.19
N PHE A 2 -28.37 3.67 8.46
CA PHE A 2 -27.79 2.49 7.80
C PHE A 2 -28.62 1.24 8.00
N THR A 3 -29.03 0.92 9.21
CA THR A 3 -29.83 -0.26 9.57
C THR A 3 -31.18 -0.37 8.86
N HIS A 4 -31.68 0.73 8.29
CA HIS A 4 -32.96 0.75 7.58
C HIS A 4 -32.83 0.68 6.04
N ILE A 5 -31.67 1.01 5.49
CA ILE A 5 -31.52 1.16 4.04
C ILE A 5 -30.41 0.29 3.42
N TRP A 6 -29.60 -0.41 4.22
CA TRP A 6 -28.46 -1.19 3.76
C TRP A 6 -28.81 -2.19 2.65
N HIS A 7 -29.93 -2.89 2.79
CA HIS A 7 -30.38 -3.90 1.82
C HIS A 7 -30.66 -3.28 0.44
N LYS A 8 -31.25 -2.08 0.42
CA LYS A 8 -31.48 -1.34 -0.83
C LYS A 8 -30.15 -0.86 -1.41
N LEU A 9 -29.28 -0.28 -0.60
CA LEU A 9 -27.99 0.25 -1.05
C LEU A 9 -27.11 -0.84 -1.67
N ILE A 10 -26.96 -1.98 -0.98
CA ILE A 10 -26.18 -3.11 -1.51
C ILE A 10 -26.81 -3.67 -2.78
N THR A 11 -28.14 -3.87 -2.79
CA THR A 11 -28.84 -4.38 -3.99
C THR A 11 -28.61 -3.50 -5.21
N GLU A 12 -28.80 -2.19 -5.07
CA GLU A 12 -28.65 -1.26 -6.20
C GLU A 12 -27.20 -1.14 -6.65
N TRP A 13 -26.26 -1.16 -5.69
CA TRP A 13 -24.84 -1.16 -5.99
C TRP A 13 -24.44 -2.39 -6.82
N ILE A 14 -24.77 -3.60 -6.34
CA ILE A 14 -24.40 -4.84 -7.03
C ILE A 14 -25.07 -4.91 -8.42
N LYS A 15 -26.35 -4.60 -8.53
CA LYS A 15 -27.07 -4.59 -9.80
C LYS A 15 -26.45 -3.64 -10.82
N ARG A 16 -26.04 -2.44 -10.39
CA ARG A 16 -25.41 -1.44 -11.25
C ARG A 16 -24.07 -1.93 -11.81
N ASP A 17 -23.25 -2.57 -10.96
CA ASP A 17 -21.83 -2.76 -11.24
C ASP A 17 -21.44 -4.21 -11.59
N ARG A 18 -22.29 -5.22 -11.33
CA ARG A 18 -21.97 -6.65 -11.53
C ARG A 18 -21.56 -7.03 -12.96
N ASN A 19 -21.96 -6.25 -13.95
CA ASN A 19 -21.61 -6.49 -15.36
C ASN A 19 -20.30 -5.80 -15.78
N ARG A 20 -19.59 -5.17 -14.86
CA ARG A 20 -18.30 -4.52 -15.15
C ARG A 20 -17.17 -5.53 -15.00
N PRO A 21 -16.42 -5.86 -16.06
CA PRO A 21 -15.36 -6.87 -16.01
C PRO A 21 -14.16 -6.48 -15.14
N SER A 22 -13.98 -5.18 -14.86
CA SER A 22 -12.93 -4.66 -14.00
C SER A 22 -13.16 -4.93 -12.50
N ILE A 23 -14.38 -5.32 -12.11
CA ILE A 23 -14.67 -5.70 -10.73
C ILE A 23 -14.33 -7.17 -10.55
N ILE A 24 -13.39 -7.48 -9.66
CA ILE A 24 -12.92 -8.83 -9.40
C ILE A 24 -13.38 -9.37 -8.03
N LEU A 25 -13.70 -8.50 -7.10
CA LEU A 25 -14.01 -8.83 -5.71
C LEU A 25 -14.97 -7.78 -5.12
N TRP A 26 -15.87 -8.20 -4.22
CA TRP A 26 -16.76 -7.30 -3.47
C TRP A 26 -16.29 -7.16 -2.03
N SER A 27 -15.87 -5.98 -1.61
CA SER A 27 -15.56 -5.69 -0.21
C SER A 27 -16.78 -5.13 0.50
N LEU A 28 -17.24 -5.82 1.54
CA LEU A 28 -18.52 -5.55 2.23
C LEU A 28 -18.38 -4.68 3.47
N GLY A 29 -17.15 -4.26 3.77
CA GLY A 29 -16.89 -3.38 4.90
C GLY A 29 -15.41 -3.12 5.09
N ASN A 30 -15.11 -2.12 5.92
CA ASN A 30 -13.75 -1.74 6.28
C ASN A 30 -13.63 -1.62 7.79
N GLU A 31 -12.66 -2.33 8.37
CA GLU A 31 -12.28 -2.25 9.78
C GLU A 31 -13.48 -2.35 10.75
N LEU A 32 -14.43 -3.23 10.45
CA LEU A 32 -15.66 -3.42 11.25
C LEU A 32 -15.37 -3.85 12.69
N GLN A 33 -14.17 -4.31 12.97
CA GLN A 33 -13.71 -4.80 14.26
C GLN A 33 -13.02 -3.72 15.12
N ILE A 34 -13.17 -2.46 14.77
CA ILE A 34 -12.50 -1.34 15.48
C ILE A 34 -12.98 -1.21 16.92
N ARG A 35 -14.23 -1.58 17.22
CA ARG A 35 -14.85 -1.42 18.53
C ARG A 35 -15.67 -2.63 18.90
N GLU A 36 -15.55 -3.00 20.17
CA GLU A 36 -16.37 -4.03 20.77
C GLU A 36 -17.87 -3.76 20.57
N GLY A 37 -18.59 -4.76 20.11
CA GLY A 37 -20.05 -4.68 19.90
C GLY A 37 -20.50 -3.89 18.67
N TRP A 38 -19.58 -3.37 17.85
CA TRP A 38 -19.98 -2.60 16.68
C TRP A 38 -19.96 -3.45 15.41
N ALA A 39 -21.03 -4.17 15.16
CA ALA A 39 -21.16 -5.03 14.00
C ALA A 39 -22.27 -4.59 13.01
N GLY A 40 -22.85 -3.42 13.20
CA GLY A 40 -23.86 -2.84 12.32
C GLY A 40 -25.30 -3.22 12.66
N PHE A 41 -25.53 -4.30 13.40
CA PHE A 41 -26.85 -4.72 13.84
C PHE A 41 -26.91 -4.82 15.36
N GLU A 42 -27.99 -4.30 15.92
CA GLU A 42 -28.24 -4.36 17.34
C GLU A 42 -28.37 -5.83 17.81
N GLY A 43 -27.75 -6.16 18.93
CA GLY A 43 -27.79 -7.52 19.52
C GLY A 43 -26.79 -8.51 18.92
N THR A 44 -26.00 -8.12 17.90
CA THR A 44 -24.92 -8.96 17.41
C THR A 44 -23.60 -8.59 18.14
N ASN A 45 -22.89 -9.60 18.63
CA ASN A 45 -21.61 -9.42 19.30
C ASN A 45 -20.63 -10.53 18.85
N ASP A 46 -20.45 -10.62 17.55
CA ASP A 46 -19.66 -11.65 16.89
C ASP A 46 -18.62 -11.06 15.93
N TRP A 47 -18.12 -9.89 16.27
CA TRP A 47 -17.07 -9.20 15.53
C TRP A 47 -17.35 -8.97 14.03
N GLY A 48 -18.65 -8.88 13.68
CA GLY A 48 -19.10 -8.60 12.33
C GLY A 48 -19.41 -9.83 11.47
N ILE A 49 -19.30 -11.04 12.02
CA ILE A 49 -19.56 -12.28 11.26
C ILE A 49 -21.01 -12.34 10.78
N THR A 50 -21.98 -12.08 11.66
CA THR A 50 -23.40 -12.05 11.27
C THR A 50 -23.67 -10.97 10.22
N THR A 51 -23.12 -9.78 10.40
CA THR A 51 -23.26 -8.68 9.43
C THR A 51 -22.68 -9.07 8.07
N TYR A 52 -21.47 -9.62 8.04
CA TYR A 52 -20.86 -10.10 6.82
C TYR A 52 -21.72 -11.17 6.14
N ASN A 53 -22.19 -12.17 6.87
CA ASN A 53 -23.00 -13.26 6.32
C ASN A 53 -24.30 -12.75 5.68
N ILE A 54 -24.99 -11.81 6.33
CA ILE A 54 -26.21 -11.20 5.80
C ILE A 54 -25.89 -10.43 4.49
N PHE A 55 -24.83 -9.64 4.48
CA PHE A 55 -24.43 -8.89 3.30
C PHE A 55 -23.95 -9.81 2.16
N ASN A 56 -23.17 -10.83 2.49
CA ASN A 56 -22.73 -11.82 1.53
C ASN A 56 -23.89 -12.55 0.85
N GLN A 57 -24.86 -13.00 1.63
CA GLN A 57 -26.08 -13.64 1.09
C GLN A 57 -26.82 -12.70 0.13
N LEU A 58 -26.93 -11.41 0.47
CA LEU A 58 -27.56 -10.43 -0.40
C LEU A 58 -26.78 -10.19 -1.69
N VAL A 59 -25.46 -10.10 -1.61
CA VAL A 59 -24.59 -9.97 -2.80
C VAL A 59 -24.76 -11.21 -3.69
N LYS A 60 -24.65 -12.41 -3.13
CA LYS A 60 -24.75 -13.68 -3.87
C LYS A 60 -26.11 -13.87 -4.58
N ARG A 61 -27.17 -13.26 -4.08
CA ARG A 61 -28.45 -13.21 -4.79
C ARG A 61 -28.38 -12.52 -6.15
N TRP A 62 -27.49 -11.53 -6.29
CA TRP A 62 -27.37 -10.71 -7.49
C TRP A 62 -26.08 -10.95 -8.28
N ASP A 63 -25.04 -11.39 -7.62
CA ASP A 63 -23.76 -11.78 -8.23
C ASP A 63 -23.13 -12.97 -7.46
N HIS A 64 -23.32 -14.16 -7.98
CA HIS A 64 -22.74 -15.39 -7.44
C HIS A 64 -21.37 -15.72 -8.04
N THR A 65 -20.89 -14.91 -8.98
CA THR A 65 -19.66 -15.20 -9.74
C THR A 65 -18.40 -14.67 -9.07
N ARG A 66 -18.52 -13.61 -8.25
CA ARG A 66 -17.40 -12.98 -7.57
C ARG A 66 -17.37 -13.33 -6.09
N LEU A 67 -16.16 -13.43 -5.56
CA LEU A 67 -15.94 -13.61 -4.13
C LEU A 67 -16.19 -12.31 -3.36
N THR A 68 -16.42 -12.46 -2.07
CA THR A 68 -16.63 -11.35 -1.15
C THR A 68 -15.59 -11.34 -0.05
N THR A 69 -15.36 -10.16 0.52
CA THR A 69 -14.41 -9.93 1.60
C THR A 69 -14.86 -8.80 2.53
N VAL A 70 -14.12 -8.61 3.60
CA VAL A 70 -14.12 -7.44 4.46
C VAL A 70 -12.67 -7.07 4.74
N ALA A 71 -12.32 -5.80 4.62
CA ALA A 71 -11.01 -5.31 5.01
C ALA A 71 -10.90 -5.24 6.53
N MET A 72 -9.98 -6.01 7.12
CA MET A 72 -9.82 -6.14 8.57
C MET A 72 -8.55 -5.47 9.05
N PHE A 73 -8.60 -4.89 10.25
CA PHE A 73 -7.42 -4.43 10.97
C PHE A 73 -7.34 -5.12 12.34
N PRO A 74 -6.75 -6.32 12.43
CA PRO A 74 -6.77 -7.16 13.63
C PRO A 74 -6.20 -6.50 14.87
N ALA A 75 -5.22 -5.61 14.74
CA ALA A 75 -4.65 -4.90 15.87
C ALA A 75 -5.67 -4.02 16.63
N ARG A 76 -6.77 -3.67 15.97
CA ARG A 76 -7.91 -2.96 16.57
C ARG A 76 -9.07 -3.90 16.91
N ALA A 77 -9.01 -5.11 16.41
CA ALA A 77 -10.11 -6.05 16.41
C ALA A 77 -10.53 -6.53 17.80
N GLY A 78 -9.90 -6.15 18.79
CA GLY A 78 -10.31 -6.46 20.13
C GLY A 78 -9.27 -6.03 21.13
N ALA A 79 -9.74 -5.49 22.21
CA ALA A 79 -8.97 -5.30 23.42
C ALA A 79 -8.23 -6.59 23.83
N ILE A 80 -8.79 -7.73 23.51
CA ILE A 80 -8.25 -9.07 23.77
C ILE A 80 -6.88 -9.25 23.11
N THR A 81 -6.76 -8.98 21.83
CA THR A 81 -5.50 -9.15 21.08
C THR A 81 -4.46 -8.09 21.42
N ARG A 82 -4.84 -6.96 21.98
CA ARG A 82 -3.94 -5.88 22.40
C ARG A 82 -3.33 -6.09 23.77
N HIS A 83 -4.08 -6.68 24.69
CA HIS A 83 -3.72 -6.78 26.10
C HIS A 83 -3.35 -8.18 26.54
N ASP A 84 -3.69 -9.18 25.74
CA ASP A 84 -3.37 -10.56 26.02
C ASP A 84 -2.13 -10.97 25.23
N LYS A 85 -0.97 -10.96 25.89
CA LYS A 85 0.30 -11.39 25.30
C LYS A 85 0.20 -12.83 24.78
N GLU A 86 -0.55 -13.67 25.44
CA GLU A 86 -0.73 -15.06 25.08
C GLU A 86 -1.46 -15.20 23.73
N PHE A 87 -2.45 -14.35 23.45
CA PHE A 87 -3.16 -14.31 22.18
C PHE A 87 -2.30 -13.74 21.04
N ASN A 88 -1.46 -12.75 21.33
CA ASN A 88 -0.53 -12.19 20.35
C ASN A 88 0.58 -13.18 19.97
N ASP A 89 1.00 -14.03 20.90
CA ASP A 89 2.03 -15.03 20.67
C ASP A 89 1.56 -16.17 19.77
N TYR A 90 0.26 -16.46 19.71
CA TYR A 90 -0.31 -17.48 18.83
C TYR A 90 -0.54 -16.98 17.38
N LEU A 91 -0.61 -15.67 17.16
CA LEU A 91 -0.82 -15.05 15.84
C LEU A 91 -1.89 -15.78 15.01
N VAL A 92 -3.03 -16.05 15.62
CA VAL A 92 -4.17 -16.67 14.94
C VAL A 92 -4.95 -15.64 14.13
N PRO A 93 -5.48 -16.00 12.94
CA PRO A 93 -6.33 -15.09 12.20
C PRO A 93 -7.63 -14.81 12.96
N PRO A 94 -8.18 -13.58 12.85
CA PRO A 94 -9.48 -13.26 13.42
C PRO A 94 -10.59 -14.19 12.91
N GLU A 95 -11.60 -14.44 13.72
CA GLU A 95 -12.73 -15.30 13.34
C GLU A 95 -13.45 -14.81 12.09
N LEU A 96 -13.60 -13.50 11.92
CA LEU A 96 -14.18 -12.92 10.70
C LEU A 96 -13.36 -13.27 9.45
N ALA A 97 -12.02 -13.34 9.55
CA ALA A 97 -11.18 -13.77 8.44
C ALA A 97 -11.46 -15.22 8.00
N CYS A 98 -11.80 -16.07 8.97
CA CYS A 98 -12.17 -17.45 8.72
C CYS A 98 -13.59 -17.60 8.15
N ALA A 99 -14.44 -16.59 8.29
CA ALA A 99 -15.79 -16.55 7.76
C ALA A 99 -15.89 -15.93 6.35
N THR A 100 -14.91 -15.13 5.95
CA THR A 100 -14.89 -14.48 4.62
C THR A 100 -14.37 -15.42 3.54
N GLU A 101 -14.82 -15.21 2.30
CA GLU A 101 -14.33 -16.00 1.15
C GLU A 101 -12.89 -15.62 0.76
N VAL A 102 -12.50 -14.36 0.99
CA VAL A 102 -11.13 -13.86 0.91
C VAL A 102 -10.84 -13.11 2.20
N ALA A 103 -9.78 -13.47 2.88
CA ALA A 103 -9.36 -12.81 4.12
C ALA A 103 -8.51 -11.58 3.79
N SER A 104 -9.13 -10.41 3.84
CA SER A 104 -8.46 -9.14 3.52
C SER A 104 -8.02 -8.41 4.79
N PHE A 105 -6.79 -7.90 4.77
CA PHE A 105 -6.23 -7.21 5.93
C PHE A 105 -5.61 -5.87 5.56
N ASN A 106 -5.80 -4.91 6.44
CA ASN A 106 -5.13 -3.63 6.40
C ASN A 106 -3.85 -3.69 7.24
N TYR A 107 -2.69 -3.41 6.63
CA TYR A 107 -1.39 -3.23 7.32
C TYR A 107 -0.88 -4.43 8.13
N GLN A 108 -1.21 -5.66 7.76
CA GLN A 108 -0.91 -6.87 8.54
C GLN A 108 -0.06 -7.91 7.79
N SER A 109 0.67 -7.50 6.74
CA SER A 109 1.46 -8.44 5.92
C SER A 109 2.52 -9.22 6.69
N ASP A 110 3.00 -8.68 7.79
CA ASP A 110 3.97 -9.33 8.70
C ASP A 110 3.40 -10.54 9.45
N LYS A 111 2.07 -10.72 9.47
CA LYS A 111 1.38 -11.80 10.18
C LYS A 111 0.92 -12.95 9.27
N TYR A 112 1.02 -12.78 7.96
CA TYR A 112 0.43 -13.73 7.00
C TYR A 112 1.03 -15.13 7.09
N ASP A 113 2.33 -15.27 7.28
CA ASP A 113 2.96 -16.57 7.46
C ASP A 113 2.42 -17.32 8.68
N ALA A 114 2.19 -16.61 9.78
CA ALA A 114 1.60 -17.18 10.98
C ALA A 114 0.13 -17.57 10.76
N TYR A 115 -0.65 -16.71 10.08
CA TYR A 115 -2.04 -17.01 9.73
C TYR A 115 -2.16 -18.24 8.83
N LEU A 116 -1.33 -18.33 7.79
CA LEU A 116 -1.30 -19.49 6.89
C LEU A 116 -0.80 -20.77 7.56
N LYS A 117 0.07 -20.67 8.57
CA LYS A 117 0.48 -21.81 9.38
C LYS A 117 -0.69 -22.39 10.19
N TYR A 118 -1.55 -21.52 10.71
CA TYR A 118 -2.74 -21.91 11.47
C TYR A 118 -3.91 -22.34 10.57
N ARG A 119 -4.13 -21.60 9.48
CA ARG A 119 -5.21 -21.81 8.50
C ARG A 119 -4.63 -21.80 7.08
N PRO A 120 -4.06 -22.92 6.60
CA PRO A 120 -3.40 -22.99 5.31
C PRO A 120 -4.34 -22.89 4.11
N ASP A 121 -5.65 -22.94 4.34
CA ASP A 121 -6.71 -22.79 3.35
C ASP A 121 -7.12 -21.33 3.09
N LEU A 122 -6.62 -20.38 3.86
CA LEU A 122 -6.96 -18.97 3.64
C LEU A 122 -6.42 -18.45 2.30
N ILE A 123 -7.28 -17.71 1.62
CA ILE A 123 -6.90 -16.85 0.48
C ILE A 123 -6.77 -15.43 1.03
N LEU A 124 -5.60 -14.85 0.89
CA LEU A 124 -5.25 -13.56 1.50
C LEU A 124 -5.29 -12.41 0.49
N PHE A 125 -5.65 -11.23 0.98
CA PHE A 125 -5.53 -9.98 0.24
C PHE A 125 -5.06 -8.87 1.17
N GLN A 126 -4.03 -8.12 0.77
CA GLN A 126 -3.66 -6.92 1.50
C GLN A 126 -4.48 -5.74 0.98
N SER A 127 -5.60 -5.48 1.63
CA SER A 127 -6.56 -4.46 1.21
C SER A 127 -6.07 -3.03 1.45
N GLU A 128 -5.17 -2.84 2.43
CA GLU A 128 -4.45 -1.58 2.63
C GLU A 128 -3.00 -1.87 3.03
N ALA A 129 -2.06 -1.32 2.26
CA ALA A 129 -0.65 -1.30 2.58
C ALA A 129 -0.17 0.14 2.75
N GLU A 130 0.72 0.36 3.72
CA GLU A 130 1.31 1.67 3.91
C GLU A 130 2.30 2.02 2.81
N THR A 131 2.36 3.30 2.48
CA THR A 131 3.29 3.82 1.48
C THR A 131 4.74 3.95 1.99
N SER A 132 4.98 3.80 3.29
CA SER A 132 6.31 3.86 3.90
C SER A 132 7.18 2.64 3.59
N ASN A 133 6.59 1.45 3.52
CA ASN A 133 7.30 0.20 3.20
C ASN A 133 7.42 -0.09 1.69
N LEU A 134 6.82 0.77 0.87
CA LEU A 134 6.90 0.73 -0.59
C LEU A 134 6.69 -0.68 -1.15
N LEU A 135 7.68 -1.21 -1.86
CA LEU A 135 7.58 -2.49 -2.56
C LEU A 135 7.90 -3.72 -1.70
N GLN A 136 8.33 -3.56 -0.46
CA GLN A 136 8.68 -4.71 0.38
C GLN A 136 7.52 -5.69 0.55
N PRO A 137 6.29 -5.26 0.89
CA PRO A 137 5.15 -6.17 0.98
C PRO A 137 4.80 -6.84 -0.37
N TYR A 138 4.96 -6.13 -1.48
CA TYR A 138 4.70 -6.66 -2.81
C TYR A 138 5.68 -7.76 -3.22
N TYR A 139 6.98 -7.55 -2.98
CA TYR A 139 8.00 -8.55 -3.35
C TYR A 139 8.06 -9.75 -2.40
N ASN A 140 7.65 -9.57 -1.15
CA ASN A 140 7.56 -10.65 -0.16
C ASN A 140 6.21 -11.38 -0.19
N MET A 141 5.29 -10.95 -1.04
CA MET A 141 3.96 -11.54 -1.16
C MET A 141 4.03 -13.00 -1.60
N ASP A 142 3.35 -13.87 -0.87
CA ASP A 142 3.09 -15.24 -1.30
C ASP A 142 2.10 -15.24 -2.48
N LYS A 143 2.62 -15.48 -3.68
CA LYS A 143 1.84 -15.44 -4.93
C LYS A 143 0.86 -16.60 -5.10
N GLU A 144 0.98 -17.65 -4.30
CA GLU A 144 0.06 -18.80 -4.35
C GLU A 144 -1.16 -18.58 -3.45
N ARG A 145 -0.98 -17.80 -2.37
CA ARG A 145 -1.99 -17.60 -1.33
C ARG A 145 -2.60 -16.21 -1.29
N MET A 146 -1.96 -15.23 -1.95
CA MET A 146 -2.41 -13.85 -1.97
C MET A 146 -2.95 -13.45 -3.34
N VAL A 147 -4.14 -12.87 -3.36
CA VAL A 147 -4.74 -12.33 -4.59
C VAL A 147 -4.15 -10.98 -5.00
N GLY A 148 -3.52 -10.26 -4.08
CA GLY A 148 -2.88 -8.99 -4.41
C GLY A 148 -2.65 -8.07 -3.22
N ILE A 149 -2.30 -6.82 -3.56
CA ILE A 149 -2.03 -5.73 -2.63
C ILE A 149 -2.61 -4.42 -3.17
N ALA A 150 -3.20 -3.61 -2.29
CA ALA A 150 -3.62 -2.26 -2.58
C ALA A 150 -2.96 -1.29 -1.58
N TYR A 151 -2.49 -0.15 -2.06
CA TYR A 151 -1.89 0.86 -1.19
C TYR A 151 -2.92 1.87 -0.71
N TRP A 152 -2.89 2.17 0.58
CA TRP A 152 -3.63 3.27 1.18
C TRP A 152 -2.75 4.52 1.21
N GLY A 153 -3.14 5.60 0.78
CA GLY A 153 -4.00 6.10 -0.24
C GLY A 153 -3.11 6.46 -1.42
N SER A 154 -3.35 5.81 -2.54
CA SER A 154 -2.51 5.99 -3.72
C SER A 154 -2.52 7.43 -4.26
N VAL A 155 -3.65 8.12 -4.14
CA VAL A 155 -3.86 9.50 -4.57
C VAL A 155 -4.18 10.36 -3.36
N GLU A 156 -3.61 11.55 -3.29
CA GLU A 156 -3.99 12.53 -2.27
C GLU A 156 -5.48 12.85 -2.34
N TYR A 157 -6.12 12.97 -1.20
CA TYR A 157 -7.52 13.31 -1.10
C TYR A 157 -7.77 14.27 0.05
N TRP A 158 -8.88 15.00 -0.03
CA TRP A 158 -9.28 15.96 0.99
C TRP A 158 -10.09 15.26 2.08
N GLY A 159 -9.90 15.70 3.31
CA GLY A 159 -10.66 15.24 4.47
C GLY A 159 -9.78 14.64 5.53
N GLU A 160 -9.22 13.46 5.35
CA GLU A 160 -8.43 12.76 6.34
C GLU A 160 -7.09 13.47 6.57
N SER A 161 -7.06 14.35 7.57
CA SER A 161 -5.91 15.18 7.92
C SER A 161 -5.67 15.13 9.41
N ASN A 162 -4.42 14.96 9.80
CA ASN A 162 -4.06 14.85 11.20
C ASN A 162 -3.80 16.20 11.90
N LYS A 163 -3.69 17.30 11.18
CA LYS A 163 -3.61 18.65 11.76
C LYS A 163 -3.65 19.78 10.71
N TRP A 164 -4.19 20.92 11.13
CA TRP A 164 -4.10 22.16 10.38
C TRP A 164 -2.62 22.62 10.23
N PRO A 165 -2.19 23.17 9.10
CA PRO A 165 -2.98 23.59 7.93
C PRO A 165 -3.19 22.51 6.86
N LYS A 166 -2.76 21.25 7.08
CA LYS A 166 -3.03 20.15 6.15
C LYS A 166 -4.53 19.95 6.00
N LYS A 167 -5.01 19.91 4.77
CA LYS A 167 -6.42 19.79 4.45
C LYS A 167 -6.83 18.37 4.02
N GLY A 168 -5.87 17.47 3.87
CA GLY A 168 -6.11 16.13 3.40
C GLY A 168 -4.91 15.21 3.59
N TRP A 169 -5.04 14.00 3.09
CA TRP A 169 -4.01 12.98 3.11
C TRP A 169 -2.92 13.30 2.08
N ASN A 170 -1.67 13.42 2.50
CA ASN A 170 -0.55 13.80 1.64
C ASN A 170 0.62 12.78 1.66
N TYR A 171 0.35 11.54 2.11
CA TYR A 171 1.33 10.45 2.14
C TYR A 171 1.15 9.49 0.96
N SER A 172 0.77 10.02 -0.20
CA SER A 172 0.35 9.28 -1.39
C SER A 172 1.44 9.21 -2.45
N PHE A 173 1.20 8.41 -3.49
CA PHE A 173 2.06 8.35 -4.67
C PHE A 173 1.74 9.44 -5.70
N PHE A 174 0.50 9.94 -5.69
CA PHE A 174 0.03 10.96 -6.63
C PHE A 174 -0.60 12.11 -5.88
N GLU A 175 -0.36 13.32 -6.36
CA GLU A 175 -1.13 14.50 -5.96
C GLU A 175 -2.61 14.32 -6.36
N HIS A 176 -3.51 15.10 -5.76
CA HIS A 176 -4.92 15.12 -6.15
C HIS A 176 -5.15 15.53 -7.62
N THR A 177 -4.16 16.14 -8.26
CA THR A 177 -4.14 16.46 -9.70
C THR A 177 -3.67 15.30 -10.57
N MET A 178 -3.38 14.14 -9.98
CA MET A 178 -2.78 12.96 -10.61
C MET A 178 -1.32 13.15 -11.05
N ARG A 179 -0.64 14.23 -10.64
CA ARG A 179 0.79 14.36 -10.83
C ARG A 179 1.51 13.35 -9.92
N PRO A 180 2.42 12.52 -10.47
CA PRO A 180 3.14 11.55 -9.65
C PRO A 180 4.20 12.24 -8.77
N TYR A 181 4.35 11.77 -7.54
CA TYR A 181 5.56 11.98 -6.75
C TYR A 181 6.68 11.04 -7.23
N PRO A 182 7.96 11.35 -6.97
CA PRO A 182 9.07 10.49 -7.42
C PRO A 182 8.92 9.01 -7.04
N GLN A 183 8.40 8.69 -5.85
CA GLN A 183 8.17 7.29 -5.43
C GLN A 183 7.11 6.54 -6.24
N ALA A 184 6.23 7.23 -6.97
CA ALA A 184 5.29 6.57 -7.89
C ALA A 184 6.01 5.80 -9.00
N TYR A 185 7.17 6.30 -9.43
CA TYR A 185 7.98 5.63 -10.44
C TYR A 185 8.60 4.33 -9.90
N LEU A 186 8.92 4.26 -8.60
CA LEU A 186 9.32 3.01 -7.97
C LEU A 186 8.20 1.96 -8.04
N ILE A 187 6.96 2.35 -7.74
CA ILE A 187 5.79 1.46 -7.86
C ILE A 187 5.60 1.02 -9.32
N LYS A 188 5.74 1.94 -10.26
CA LYS A 188 5.65 1.64 -11.70
C LYS A 188 6.65 0.58 -12.12
N THR A 189 7.89 0.62 -11.64
CA THR A 189 8.93 -0.38 -11.99
C THR A 189 8.57 -1.81 -11.57
N ALA A 190 7.73 -1.98 -10.56
CA ALA A 190 7.28 -3.27 -10.06
C ALA A 190 6.01 -3.76 -10.76
N PHE A 191 5.07 -2.85 -11.01
CA PHE A 191 3.75 -3.19 -11.54
C PHE A 191 3.72 -3.24 -13.06
N MET A 192 4.71 -2.61 -13.72
CA MET A 192 4.87 -2.57 -15.17
C MET A 192 6.33 -2.94 -15.54
N PRO A 193 6.79 -4.14 -15.16
CA PRO A 193 8.21 -4.52 -15.31
C PRO A 193 8.69 -4.62 -16.76
N GLU A 194 7.76 -4.74 -17.71
CA GLU A 194 8.02 -4.79 -19.15
C GLU A 194 8.29 -3.41 -19.75
N ILE A 195 7.94 -2.33 -19.04
CA ILE A 195 8.17 -0.95 -19.50
C ILE A 195 9.50 -0.46 -18.89
N PRO A 196 10.53 -0.17 -19.69
CA PRO A 196 11.76 0.40 -19.17
C PRO A 196 11.50 1.72 -18.45
N GLU A 197 12.02 1.84 -17.24
CA GLU A 197 11.84 3.03 -16.41
C GLU A 197 13.15 3.45 -15.76
N VAL A 198 13.41 4.75 -15.75
CA VAL A 198 14.40 5.40 -14.89
C VAL A 198 13.92 6.78 -14.48
N HIS A 199 13.89 7.03 -13.19
CA HIS A 199 13.46 8.31 -12.64
C HIS A 199 14.38 8.77 -11.51
N ILE A 200 14.62 10.08 -11.40
CA ILE A 200 15.46 10.69 -10.37
C ILE A 200 14.57 11.36 -9.32
N GLY A 201 14.76 11.00 -8.06
CA GLY A 201 14.22 11.73 -6.93
C GLY A 201 15.35 12.37 -6.12
N VAL A 202 15.29 13.69 -5.93
CA VAL A 202 16.23 14.43 -5.09
C VAL A 202 15.74 14.40 -3.65
N VAL A 203 16.62 14.01 -2.72
CA VAL A 203 16.26 13.97 -1.29
C VAL A 203 16.06 15.39 -0.77
N ASP A 204 14.89 15.63 -0.19
CA ASP A 204 14.55 16.90 0.42
C ASP A 204 15.35 17.13 1.70
N ALA A 205 15.88 18.32 1.88
CA ALA A 205 16.60 18.71 3.09
C ALA A 205 15.72 18.76 4.34
N ALA A 206 14.40 18.90 4.18
CA ALA A 206 13.43 18.89 5.27
C ALA A 206 13.21 17.52 5.93
N GLY A 207 13.76 16.46 5.32
CA GLY A 207 13.62 15.09 5.83
C GLY A 207 12.29 14.42 5.43
N ALA A 208 12.17 13.13 5.77
CA ALA A 208 10.98 12.35 5.48
C ALA A 208 9.80 12.80 6.34
N GLU A 209 8.64 12.96 5.72
CA GLU A 209 7.39 13.14 6.45
C GLU A 209 6.80 11.79 6.83
N SER A 210 6.55 11.58 8.10
CA SER A 210 5.84 10.42 8.60
C SER A 210 4.95 10.78 9.78
N VAL A 211 3.92 9.99 10.01
CA VAL A 211 3.00 10.14 11.14
C VAL A 211 2.55 8.77 11.61
N SER A 212 2.37 8.62 12.92
CA SER A 212 1.65 7.47 13.47
C SER A 212 0.16 7.71 13.29
N TRP A 213 -0.49 6.83 12.57
CA TRP A 213 -1.91 6.87 12.29
C TRP A 213 -2.53 5.52 12.60
N ASN A 214 -3.42 5.48 13.56
CA ASN A 214 -4.08 4.23 13.95
C ASN A 214 -3.11 3.04 14.19
N ASP A 215 -2.04 3.30 14.91
CA ASP A 215 -0.98 2.31 15.22
C ASP A 215 -0.12 1.88 14.01
N VAL A 216 -0.27 2.55 12.87
CA VAL A 216 0.55 2.33 11.66
C VAL A 216 1.39 3.58 11.39
N ILE A 217 2.64 3.38 11.01
CA ILE A 217 3.47 4.50 10.54
C ILE A 217 3.22 4.67 9.06
N VAL A 218 2.65 5.79 8.70
CA VAL A 218 2.45 6.19 7.30
C VAL A 218 3.37 7.34 6.96
N GLY A 219 3.84 7.36 5.74
CA GLY A 219 4.76 8.39 5.29
C GLY A 219 5.06 8.28 3.81
N ARG A 220 5.77 9.25 3.31
CA ARG A 220 6.37 9.20 1.98
C ARG A 220 7.84 9.52 2.06
N MET A 221 8.60 9.05 1.09
CA MET A 221 9.99 9.50 0.92
C MET A 221 9.97 11.02 0.67
N ALA A 222 10.79 11.76 1.42
CA ALA A 222 10.96 13.19 1.20
C ALA A 222 11.80 13.42 -0.04
N LEU A 223 11.15 13.36 -1.19
CA LEU A 223 11.75 13.50 -2.51
C LEU A 223 11.04 14.58 -3.30
N ASN A 224 11.83 15.31 -4.09
CA ASN A 224 11.33 16.25 -5.07
C ASN A 224 12.09 16.08 -6.40
N GLU A 225 11.71 16.82 -7.43
CA GLU A 225 12.33 16.80 -8.76
C GLU A 225 13.15 18.07 -9.04
N CYS A 226 13.45 18.84 -7.99
CA CYS A 226 14.15 20.10 -8.12
C CYS A 226 15.67 19.89 -8.07
N TRP A 227 16.37 20.35 -9.10
CA TRP A 227 17.83 20.41 -9.13
C TRP A 227 18.29 21.89 -9.12
N ASN A 228 17.75 22.67 -8.17
CA ASN A 228 18.15 24.05 -7.94
C ASN A 228 18.44 24.25 -6.45
N HIS A 229 19.73 24.33 -6.11
CA HIS A 229 20.23 24.34 -4.75
C HIS A 229 21.27 25.42 -4.53
N THR A 230 21.75 25.55 -3.30
CA THR A 230 22.84 26.44 -2.97
C THR A 230 24.12 26.01 -3.68
N PRO A 231 24.83 26.91 -4.40
CA PRO A 231 26.12 26.59 -5.03
C PRO A 231 27.11 25.94 -4.06
N GLY A 232 27.83 24.92 -4.53
CA GLY A 232 28.77 24.14 -3.73
C GLY A 232 28.17 23.15 -2.75
N SER A 233 26.84 23.07 -2.67
CA SER A 233 26.17 22.08 -1.82
C SER A 233 26.29 20.66 -2.37
N ARG A 234 26.02 19.68 -1.50
CA ARG A 234 25.91 18.27 -1.88
C ARG A 234 24.49 17.78 -1.61
N ARG A 235 24.00 16.89 -2.47
CA ARG A 235 22.63 16.33 -2.36
C ARG A 235 22.69 14.82 -2.47
N SER A 236 21.74 14.16 -1.82
CA SER A 236 21.51 12.75 -2.06
C SER A 236 20.35 12.58 -3.02
N LEU A 237 20.41 11.52 -3.81
CA LEU A 237 19.46 11.22 -4.87
C LEU A 237 19.05 9.75 -4.78
N PHE A 238 17.85 9.47 -5.24
CA PHE A 238 17.44 8.12 -5.62
C PHE A 238 17.24 8.05 -7.12
N THR A 239 17.61 6.93 -7.71
CA THR A 239 17.12 6.55 -9.03
C THR A 239 16.26 5.32 -8.91
N PHE A 240 15.04 5.40 -9.42
CA PHE A 240 14.07 4.31 -9.48
C PHE A 240 14.12 3.69 -10.87
N THR A 241 14.41 2.39 -10.96
CA THR A 241 14.59 1.75 -12.26
C THR A 241 14.36 0.24 -12.19
N ASN A 242 13.81 -0.33 -13.25
CA ASN A 242 13.78 -1.78 -13.46
C ASN A 242 14.97 -2.28 -14.33
N ALA A 243 15.86 -1.38 -14.74
CA ALA A 243 17.07 -1.74 -15.47
C ALA A 243 18.11 -2.44 -14.58
N HIS A 244 19.13 -3.03 -15.21
CA HIS A 244 20.21 -3.74 -14.50
C HIS A 244 21.16 -2.79 -13.74
N SER A 245 21.46 -1.63 -14.32
CA SER A 245 22.38 -0.63 -13.75
C SER A 245 22.00 0.77 -14.18
N VAL A 246 22.48 1.74 -13.41
CA VAL A 246 22.35 3.17 -13.73
C VAL A 246 23.71 3.83 -13.62
N GLU A 247 24.06 4.66 -14.61
CA GLU A 247 25.12 5.65 -14.53
C GLU A 247 24.50 7.01 -14.21
N LEU A 248 25.03 7.69 -13.20
CA LEU A 248 24.63 9.04 -12.86
C LEU A 248 25.65 10.05 -13.38
N LEU A 249 25.21 11.07 -14.11
CA LEU A 249 26.05 12.16 -14.58
C LEU A 249 25.59 13.48 -13.97
N VAL A 250 26.56 14.29 -13.55
CA VAL A 250 26.33 15.68 -13.15
C VAL A 250 27.13 16.58 -14.07
N ASN A 251 26.46 17.45 -14.78
CA ASN A 251 27.07 18.32 -15.79
C ASN A 251 27.96 17.56 -16.81
N GLY A 252 27.52 16.34 -17.19
CA GLY A 252 28.25 15.46 -18.10
C GLY A 252 29.39 14.66 -17.46
N GLN A 253 29.73 14.91 -16.19
CA GLN A 253 30.74 14.15 -15.47
C GLN A 253 30.07 12.94 -14.77
N SER A 254 30.61 11.74 -15.00
CA SER A 254 30.12 10.51 -14.37
C SER A 254 30.40 10.49 -12.87
N MET A 255 29.35 10.20 -12.09
CA MET A 255 29.42 9.91 -10.65
C MET A 255 29.58 8.41 -10.38
N GLY A 256 29.76 7.61 -11.43
CA GLY A 256 29.89 6.16 -11.39
C GLY A 256 28.65 5.42 -11.85
N ILE A 257 28.78 4.09 -11.85
CA ILE A 257 27.73 3.15 -12.23
C ILE A 257 27.36 2.32 -10.99
N GLN A 258 26.08 2.22 -10.69
CA GLN A 258 25.57 1.34 -9.64
C GLN A 258 24.61 0.30 -10.22
N LYS A 259 24.66 -0.91 -9.68
CA LYS A 259 23.75 -2.00 -10.05
C LYS A 259 22.48 -1.95 -9.22
N ASN A 260 21.38 -2.31 -9.85
CA ASN A 260 20.12 -2.53 -9.18
C ASN A 260 20.20 -3.83 -8.34
N ASP A 261 20.06 -3.72 -7.02
CA ASP A 261 20.03 -4.88 -6.12
C ASP A 261 18.64 -5.52 -6.12
N THR A 262 18.46 -6.52 -6.95
CA THR A 262 17.19 -7.26 -7.05
C THR A 262 17.06 -8.42 -6.05
N THR A 263 18.05 -8.60 -5.17
CA THR A 263 18.05 -9.72 -4.19
C THR A 263 17.31 -9.36 -2.91
N ARG A 264 17.19 -8.08 -2.60
CA ARG A 264 16.55 -7.57 -1.39
C ARG A 264 15.32 -6.74 -1.74
N ALA A 265 14.16 -7.12 -1.20
CA ALA A 265 12.88 -6.46 -1.47
C ALA A 265 12.87 -4.94 -1.17
N ASN A 266 13.57 -4.53 -0.11
CA ASN A 266 13.63 -3.13 0.33
C ASN A 266 14.61 -2.26 -0.48
N LEU A 267 15.44 -2.85 -1.32
CA LEU A 267 16.40 -2.12 -2.17
C LEU A 267 16.13 -2.30 -3.67
N ARG A 268 15.29 -3.27 -4.02
CA ARG A 268 14.98 -3.60 -5.39
C ARG A 268 14.38 -2.41 -6.12
N ASN A 269 14.92 -2.13 -7.31
CA ASN A 269 14.51 -1.04 -8.19
C ASN A 269 14.77 0.38 -7.61
N MET A 270 15.62 0.49 -6.58
CA MET A 270 15.94 1.73 -5.91
C MET A 270 17.45 1.84 -5.66
N ILE A 271 18.12 2.79 -6.30
CA ILE A 271 19.54 3.02 -6.14
C ILE A 271 19.76 4.37 -5.45
N TYR A 272 20.51 4.36 -4.35
CA TYR A 272 20.82 5.56 -3.58
C TYR A 272 22.20 6.13 -3.95
N TRP A 273 22.22 7.43 -4.26
CA TRP A 273 23.41 8.21 -4.58
C TRP A 273 23.67 9.21 -3.48
N LYS A 274 24.70 8.96 -2.70
CA LYS A 274 25.03 9.79 -1.55
C LYS A 274 26.00 10.92 -1.95
N ASP A 275 25.80 12.11 -1.36
CA ASP A 275 26.72 13.25 -1.45
C ASP A 275 27.10 13.66 -2.88
N VAL A 276 26.14 13.68 -3.78
CA VAL A 276 26.31 14.12 -5.17
C VAL A 276 26.54 15.64 -5.20
N PRO A 277 27.61 16.14 -5.84
CA PRO A 277 27.92 17.57 -5.87
C PRO A 277 26.93 18.32 -6.76
N TYR A 278 26.35 19.40 -6.26
CA TYR A 278 25.50 20.29 -7.05
C TYR A 278 26.32 21.24 -7.96
N GLY A 279 27.49 21.68 -7.48
CA GLY A 279 28.30 22.69 -8.20
C GLY A 279 27.66 24.07 -8.14
N ASN A 280 27.41 24.65 -9.30
CA ASN A 280 26.81 25.99 -9.46
C ASN A 280 25.66 25.96 -10.48
N GLY A 281 24.85 24.92 -10.42
CA GLY A 281 23.75 24.68 -11.35
C GLY A 281 24.06 23.60 -12.40
N GLY A 282 23.22 23.50 -13.40
CA GLY A 282 23.37 22.57 -14.53
C GLY A 282 22.38 21.42 -14.48
N SER A 283 22.82 20.23 -14.92
CA SER A 283 21.95 19.06 -15.09
C SER A 283 22.42 17.85 -14.30
N VAL A 284 21.47 17.04 -13.90
CA VAL A 284 21.69 15.67 -13.45
C VAL A 284 20.96 14.72 -14.39
N VAL A 285 21.65 13.67 -14.84
CA VAL A 285 21.14 12.72 -15.82
C VAL A 285 21.39 11.31 -15.31
N ALA A 286 20.37 10.45 -15.36
CA ALA A 286 20.51 9.04 -15.10
C ALA A 286 20.38 8.25 -16.40
N ILE A 287 21.37 7.40 -16.68
CA ILE A 287 21.39 6.52 -17.85
C ILE A 287 21.24 5.09 -17.35
N ALA A 288 20.07 4.52 -17.59
CA ALA A 288 19.77 3.14 -17.24
C ALA A 288 20.24 2.20 -18.37
N ARG A 289 20.79 1.04 -17.99
CA ARG A 289 21.22 0.02 -18.93
C ARG A 289 20.73 -1.35 -18.51
N ASP A 290 20.36 -2.15 -19.50
CA ASP A 290 20.04 -3.57 -19.29
C ASP A 290 21.32 -4.41 -19.06
N LYS A 291 21.16 -5.74 -18.94
CA LYS A 291 22.30 -6.66 -18.78
C LYS A 291 23.24 -6.72 -19.98
N SER A 292 22.77 -6.30 -21.15
CA SER A 292 23.58 -6.25 -22.39
C SER A 292 24.34 -4.93 -22.54
N GLY A 293 24.07 -3.95 -21.67
CA GLY A 293 24.69 -2.61 -21.70
C GLY A 293 23.97 -1.60 -22.60
N LYS A 294 22.79 -1.96 -23.10
CA LYS A 294 21.92 -1.05 -23.86
C LYS A 294 21.05 -0.22 -22.95
#